data_ef4268f4178513445ca912d7c0e2b254
#
_entry.id   ef4268f4178513445ca912d7c0e2b254
#
_cell.length_a   1.000
_cell.length_b   1.000
_cell.length_c   1.000
_cell.angle_alpha   90.00
_cell.angle_beta   90.00
_cell.angle_gamma   90.00
#
_symmetry.space_group_name_H-M   'P 1'
#
loop_
_entity.id
_entity.type
_entity.pdbx_description
1 polymer ?
#
loop_
_entity_poly.entity_id
_entity_poly.type
_entity_poly.pdbx_seq_one_letter_code
_entity_poly.pdbx_strand_id
1 'polypeptide(L)'
;EKATISGDMAKRVLTKSQISADIAQQIVNACVDLAKASNGSLSVFVLAPDGEIVASHRMDGQNKINTVTGYKKAQTALMLRIPTHQAVNQFGTLDAKIIRLSLDMYLVAGGLPIVVDDQMIGSIGVGGANGVRGPDGMNFGDENVANYALTKVLGPQPPITANQPADPLGQNAGQGRGGAGGGAAGAGGAAAPAGGGGGGRGGRGGAGGGAPPAGGAQ
;
A
#
# COMPACT_ATOMS: atom_id res chain seq x y z
N GLU A 1 -32.75 -2.12 38.31
CA GLU A 1 -33.13 -3.43 37.74
C GLU A 1 -32.31 -3.63 36.45
N LYS A 2 -31.48 -4.67 36.41
CA LYS A 2 -30.74 -5.00 35.16
C LYS A 2 -31.67 -5.79 34.26
N ALA A 3 -31.90 -5.28 33.05
CA ALA A 3 -32.58 -6.06 32.02
C ALA A 3 -31.72 -7.28 31.67
N THR A 4 -32.23 -8.48 31.89
CA THR A 4 -31.55 -9.72 31.52
C THR A 4 -32.15 -10.25 30.22
N ILE A 5 -31.37 -10.27 29.15
CA ILE A 5 -31.76 -10.91 27.89
C ILE A 5 -31.22 -12.34 27.94
N SER A 6 -32.08 -13.32 27.73
CA SER A 6 -31.73 -14.73 27.77
C SER A 6 -32.33 -15.46 26.56
N GLY A 7 -31.78 -16.64 26.25
CA GLY A 7 -32.22 -17.50 25.17
C GLY A 7 -31.19 -17.66 24.04
N ASP A 8 -31.47 -18.57 23.12
CA ASP A 8 -30.52 -18.93 22.05
C ASP A 8 -30.24 -17.79 21.07
N MET A 9 -31.22 -16.94 20.82
CA MET A 9 -31.02 -15.75 19.97
C MET A 9 -30.09 -14.74 20.65
N ALA A 10 -30.22 -14.53 21.97
CA ALA A 10 -29.35 -13.66 22.74
C ALA A 10 -27.91 -14.19 22.74
N LYS A 11 -27.73 -15.50 22.88
CA LYS A 11 -26.40 -16.13 22.78
C LYS A 11 -25.75 -15.91 21.43
N ARG A 12 -26.50 -15.96 20.31
CA ARG A 12 -26.00 -15.68 18.98
C ARG A 12 -25.54 -14.24 18.81
N VAL A 13 -26.23 -13.29 19.44
CA VAL A 13 -25.84 -11.87 19.42
C VAL A 13 -24.54 -11.61 20.19
N LEU A 14 -24.29 -12.40 21.26
CA LEU A 14 -23.10 -12.26 22.09
C LEU A 14 -21.84 -12.89 21.49
N THR A 15 -21.96 -13.75 20.47
CA THR A 15 -20.82 -14.40 19.81
C THR A 15 -20.25 -13.49 18.74
N LYS A 16 -19.70 -12.36 19.12
CA LYS A 16 -18.99 -11.46 18.21
C LYS A 16 -17.50 -11.77 18.28
N SER A 17 -16.98 -12.47 17.27
CA SER A 17 -15.53 -12.71 17.16
C SER A 17 -14.84 -11.42 16.70
N GLN A 18 -13.89 -10.96 17.47
CA GLN A 18 -13.04 -9.81 17.13
C GLN A 18 -11.61 -10.08 17.56
N ILE A 19 -10.66 -9.43 16.90
CA ILE A 19 -9.25 -9.51 17.29
C ILE A 19 -9.07 -8.95 18.70
N SER A 20 -8.30 -9.66 19.53
CA SER A 20 -7.95 -9.16 20.87
C SER A 20 -6.90 -8.06 20.79
N ALA A 21 -6.89 -7.17 21.77
CA ALA A 21 -5.89 -6.09 21.85
C ALA A 21 -4.46 -6.63 21.92
N ASP A 22 -4.24 -7.73 22.65
CA ASP A 22 -2.92 -8.34 22.78
C ASP A 22 -2.40 -8.87 21.44
N ILE A 23 -3.24 -9.56 20.67
CA ILE A 23 -2.86 -10.07 19.33
C ILE A 23 -2.67 -8.92 18.36
N ALA A 24 -3.54 -7.91 18.38
CA ALA A 24 -3.39 -6.72 17.56
C ALA A 24 -2.07 -6.00 17.83
N GLN A 25 -1.68 -5.87 19.10
CA GLN A 25 -0.40 -5.27 19.49
C GLN A 25 0.80 -6.12 19.03
N GLN A 26 0.72 -7.44 19.11
CA GLN A 26 1.77 -8.34 18.60
C GLN A 26 1.94 -8.18 17.08
N ILE A 27 0.86 -8.04 16.32
CA ILE A 27 0.90 -7.80 14.88
C ILE A 27 1.58 -6.45 14.59
N VAL A 28 1.18 -5.39 15.31
CA VAL A 28 1.81 -4.07 15.20
C VAL A 28 3.31 -4.14 15.49
N ASN A 29 3.70 -4.81 16.57
CA ASN A 29 5.10 -4.98 16.97
C ASN A 29 5.88 -5.74 15.89
N ALA A 30 5.30 -6.78 15.28
CA ALA A 30 5.94 -7.54 14.20
C ALA A 30 6.24 -6.67 12.97
N CYS A 31 5.34 -5.74 12.61
CA CYS A 31 5.58 -4.77 11.55
C CYS A 31 6.72 -3.79 11.91
N VAL A 32 6.69 -3.25 13.12
CA VAL A 32 7.67 -2.27 13.61
C VAL A 32 9.06 -2.90 13.72
N ASP A 33 9.15 -4.12 14.25
CA ASP A 33 10.42 -4.84 14.39
C ASP A 33 11.05 -5.14 13.03
N LEU A 34 10.24 -5.56 12.05
CA LEU A 34 10.71 -5.77 10.67
C LEU A 34 11.26 -4.48 10.06
N ALA A 35 10.56 -3.37 10.24
CA ALA A 35 10.99 -2.08 9.74
C ALA A 35 12.30 -1.63 10.41
N LYS A 36 12.40 -1.75 11.74
CA LYS A 36 13.63 -1.42 12.49
C LYS A 36 14.83 -2.26 12.05
N ALA A 37 14.62 -3.56 11.82
CA ALA A 37 15.69 -4.46 11.36
C ALA A 37 16.28 -4.05 10.00
N SER A 38 15.52 -3.28 9.21
CA SER A 38 15.91 -2.82 7.88
C SER A 38 16.31 -1.34 7.84
N ASN A 39 16.34 -0.64 8.97
CA ASN A 39 16.42 0.82 9.04
C ASN A 39 15.31 1.52 8.22
N GLY A 40 14.18 0.84 8.05
CA GLY A 40 12.99 1.36 7.41
C GLY A 40 12.03 2.00 8.42
N SER A 41 10.94 2.56 7.91
CA SER A 41 9.87 3.11 8.74
C SER A 41 8.50 2.88 8.10
N LEU A 42 7.46 2.88 8.92
CA LEU A 42 6.08 2.66 8.48
C LEU A 42 5.07 3.25 9.46
N SER A 43 3.81 3.28 9.04
CA SER A 43 2.64 3.42 9.90
C SER A 43 1.76 2.19 9.75
N VAL A 44 1.26 1.64 10.85
CA VAL A 44 0.43 0.43 10.87
C VAL A 44 -0.80 0.63 11.74
N PHE A 45 -1.93 0.07 11.29
CA PHE A 45 -3.21 0.10 11.97
C PHE A 45 -3.85 -1.28 11.93
N VAL A 46 -4.36 -1.71 13.07
CA VAL A 46 -5.19 -2.92 13.21
C VAL A 46 -6.56 -2.49 13.71
N LEU A 47 -7.60 -2.85 12.94
CA LEU A 47 -8.98 -2.48 13.21
C LEU A 47 -9.79 -3.69 13.62
N ALA A 48 -10.75 -3.47 14.52
CA ALA A 48 -11.80 -4.43 14.84
C ALA A 48 -12.86 -4.48 13.72
N PRO A 49 -13.79 -5.45 13.72
CA PRO A 49 -14.82 -5.58 12.69
C PRO A 49 -15.79 -4.39 12.58
N ASP A 50 -15.89 -3.57 13.61
CA ASP A 50 -16.69 -2.34 13.64
C ASP A 50 -15.92 -1.11 13.11
N GLY A 51 -14.64 -1.28 12.75
CA GLY A 51 -13.79 -0.22 12.21
C GLY A 51 -13.01 0.57 13.25
N GLU A 52 -13.18 0.27 14.54
CA GLU A 52 -12.42 0.92 15.60
C GLU A 52 -10.96 0.45 15.62
N ILE A 53 -10.05 1.35 15.98
CA ILE A 53 -8.63 1.04 16.08
C ILE A 53 -8.39 0.24 17.36
N VAL A 54 -7.91 -1.00 17.21
CA VAL A 54 -7.52 -1.85 18.35
C VAL A 54 -6.06 -1.60 18.74
N ALA A 55 -5.18 -1.49 17.73
CA ALA A 55 -3.77 -1.15 17.92
C ALA A 55 -3.25 -0.38 16.71
N SER A 56 -2.31 0.53 16.94
CA SER A 56 -1.65 1.26 15.87
C SER A 56 -0.28 1.77 16.29
N HIS A 57 0.58 1.99 15.30
CA HIS A 57 1.87 2.63 15.53
C HIS A 57 2.28 3.45 14.31
N ARG A 58 2.72 4.69 14.56
CA ARG A 58 3.39 5.53 13.58
C ARG A 58 4.84 5.66 14.01
N MET A 59 5.76 5.13 13.22
CA MET A 59 7.19 5.29 13.49
C MET A 59 7.65 6.73 13.24
N ASP A 60 8.73 7.12 13.88
CA ASP A 60 9.34 8.43 13.68
C ASP A 60 9.77 8.64 12.22
N GLY A 61 9.68 9.86 11.75
CA GLY A 61 10.00 10.22 10.37
C GLY A 61 8.92 9.90 9.34
N GLN A 62 7.82 9.23 9.72
CA GLN A 62 6.72 8.97 8.80
C GLN A 62 5.92 10.24 8.46
N ASN A 63 5.67 10.44 7.17
CA ASN A 63 4.83 11.53 6.68
C ASN A 63 3.37 11.32 7.08
N LYS A 64 2.64 12.43 7.24
CA LYS A 64 1.21 12.39 7.54
C LYS A 64 0.42 11.57 6.52
N ILE A 65 0.76 11.68 5.23
CA ILE A 65 0.08 10.92 4.17
C ILE A 65 0.16 9.42 4.39
N ASN A 66 1.31 8.89 4.81
CA ASN A 66 1.50 7.45 5.06
C ASN A 66 0.67 6.95 6.23
N THR A 67 0.50 7.78 7.27
CA THR A 67 -0.38 7.47 8.40
C THR A 67 -1.83 7.42 7.95
N VAL A 68 -2.28 8.41 7.19
CA VAL A 68 -3.66 8.46 6.66
C VAL A 68 -3.93 7.28 5.73
N THR A 69 -3.02 6.99 4.79
CA THR A 69 -3.21 5.90 3.82
C THR A 69 -3.15 4.53 4.48
N GLY A 70 -2.31 4.33 5.51
CA GLY A 70 -2.29 3.09 6.29
C GLY A 70 -3.64 2.80 6.94
N TYR A 71 -4.22 3.78 7.61
CA TYR A 71 -5.56 3.64 8.20
C TYR A 71 -6.63 3.36 7.13
N LYS A 72 -6.63 4.11 6.03
CA LYS A 72 -7.60 3.93 4.95
C LYS A 72 -7.50 2.59 4.24
N LYS A 73 -6.29 2.03 4.12
CA LYS A 73 -6.09 0.68 3.60
C LYS A 73 -6.71 -0.36 4.52
N ALA A 74 -6.54 -0.22 5.85
CA ALA A 74 -7.20 -1.10 6.81
C ALA A 74 -8.73 -1.01 6.70
N GLN A 75 -9.30 0.20 6.65
CA GLN A 75 -10.74 0.41 6.46
C GLN A 75 -11.23 -0.22 5.14
N THR A 76 -10.50 -0.03 4.06
CA THR A 76 -10.87 -0.58 2.74
C THR A 76 -10.89 -2.10 2.76
N ALA A 77 -9.85 -2.73 3.35
CA ALA A 77 -9.80 -4.18 3.51
C ALA A 77 -10.96 -4.71 4.38
N LEU A 78 -11.33 -3.96 5.42
CA LEU A 78 -12.46 -4.28 6.28
C LEU A 78 -13.79 -4.24 5.52
N MET A 79 -14.03 -3.17 4.76
CA MET A 79 -15.28 -2.95 4.02
C MET A 79 -15.46 -3.95 2.87
N LEU A 80 -14.38 -4.24 2.15
CA LEU A 80 -14.42 -5.10 0.96
C LEU A 80 -14.18 -6.58 1.29
N ARG A 81 -13.62 -6.90 2.44
CA ARG A 81 -13.24 -8.25 2.89
C ARG A 81 -12.24 -8.95 1.95
N ILE A 82 -11.44 -8.17 1.26
CA ILE A 82 -10.39 -8.64 0.33
C ILE A 82 -9.12 -7.82 0.55
N PRO A 83 -7.95 -8.35 0.16
CA PRO A 83 -6.73 -7.55 0.05
C PRO A 83 -6.92 -6.33 -0.84
N THR A 84 -6.39 -5.18 -0.43
CA THR A 84 -6.64 -3.92 -1.16
C THR A 84 -6.04 -3.89 -2.56
N HIS A 85 -4.97 -4.69 -2.86
CA HIS A 85 -4.47 -4.83 -4.23
C HIS A 85 -5.52 -5.48 -5.17
N GLN A 86 -6.34 -6.39 -4.66
CA GLN A 86 -7.40 -7.02 -5.45
C GLN A 86 -8.55 -6.05 -5.73
N ALA A 87 -8.80 -5.10 -4.82
CA ALA A 87 -9.83 -4.10 -4.98
C ALA A 87 -9.62 -3.23 -6.23
N VAL A 88 -8.37 -2.90 -6.56
CA VAL A 88 -8.03 -2.14 -7.78
C VAL A 88 -8.46 -2.88 -9.04
N ASN A 89 -8.30 -4.19 -9.06
CA ASN A 89 -8.62 -5.04 -10.21
C ASN A 89 -10.12 -5.35 -10.30
N GLN A 90 -10.76 -5.53 -9.16
CA GLN A 90 -12.19 -5.88 -9.09
C GLN A 90 -13.09 -4.77 -9.64
N PHE A 91 -12.66 -3.52 -9.51
CA PHE A 91 -13.41 -2.36 -10.02
C PHE A 91 -12.79 -1.89 -11.34
N GLY A 92 -13.10 -2.63 -12.44
CA GLY A 92 -12.45 -2.45 -13.75
C GLY A 92 -12.69 -1.10 -14.43
N THR A 93 -13.83 -0.42 -14.17
CA THR A 93 -14.15 0.87 -14.81
C THR A 93 -13.75 2.06 -13.94
N LEU A 94 -13.49 3.21 -14.58
CA LEU A 94 -13.17 4.45 -13.88
C LEU A 94 -14.34 4.88 -12.96
N ASP A 95 -15.58 4.79 -13.43
CA ASP A 95 -16.75 5.16 -12.65
C ASP A 95 -16.90 4.33 -11.38
N ALA A 96 -16.68 3.00 -11.49
CA ALA A 96 -16.69 2.13 -10.32
C ALA A 96 -15.61 2.50 -9.30
N LYS A 97 -14.42 2.91 -9.75
CA LYS A 97 -13.34 3.38 -8.88
C LYS A 97 -13.70 4.71 -8.21
N ILE A 98 -14.26 5.67 -8.96
CA ILE A 98 -14.71 6.97 -8.44
C ILE A 98 -15.76 6.78 -7.34
N ILE A 99 -16.75 5.90 -7.56
CA ILE A 99 -17.78 5.58 -6.56
C ILE A 99 -17.13 5.03 -5.27
N ARG A 100 -16.14 4.14 -5.38
CA ARG A 100 -15.43 3.62 -4.20
C ARG A 100 -14.62 4.69 -3.48
N LEU A 101 -13.96 5.55 -4.21
CA LEU A 101 -13.24 6.70 -3.63
C LEU A 101 -14.18 7.66 -2.90
N SER A 102 -15.41 7.86 -3.41
CA SER A 102 -16.43 8.70 -2.73
C SER A 102 -16.93 8.08 -1.41
N LEU A 103 -16.74 6.77 -1.22
CA LEU A 103 -16.98 6.06 0.04
C LEU A 103 -15.73 6.03 0.94
N ASP A 104 -14.76 6.88 0.65
CA ASP A 104 -13.53 7.02 1.41
C ASP A 104 -12.62 5.78 1.39
N MET A 105 -12.78 4.90 0.40
CA MET A 105 -11.93 3.73 0.18
C MET A 105 -10.62 4.14 -0.47
N TYR A 106 -9.54 3.50 -0.04
CA TYR A 106 -8.21 3.71 -0.61
C TYR A 106 -7.75 2.45 -1.34
N LEU A 107 -7.88 2.47 -2.68
CA LEU A 107 -7.68 1.31 -3.57
C LEU A 107 -6.20 1.13 -3.93
N VAL A 108 -5.34 0.98 -2.94
CA VAL A 108 -3.89 0.76 -3.11
C VAL A 108 -3.46 -0.37 -2.19
N ALA A 109 -2.53 -1.22 -2.64
CA ALA A 109 -2.00 -2.34 -1.87
C ALA A 109 -1.50 -1.93 -0.47
N GLY A 110 -1.71 -2.78 0.52
CA GLY A 110 -1.24 -2.57 1.90
C GLY A 110 -2.29 -2.78 2.98
N GLY A 111 -3.53 -3.11 2.61
CA GLY A 111 -4.59 -3.51 3.51
C GLY A 111 -4.96 -4.97 3.34
N LEU A 112 -5.06 -5.71 4.44
CA LEU A 112 -5.46 -7.12 4.45
C LEU A 112 -6.59 -7.35 5.47
N PRO A 113 -7.63 -8.14 5.13
CA PRO A 113 -8.57 -8.65 6.12
C PRO A 113 -7.86 -9.66 7.04
N ILE A 114 -8.24 -9.69 8.31
CA ILE A 114 -7.79 -10.70 9.27
C ILE A 114 -8.92 -11.69 9.43
N VAL A 115 -8.71 -12.92 8.94
CA VAL A 115 -9.72 -13.98 8.92
C VAL A 115 -9.20 -15.18 9.69
N VAL A 116 -10.01 -15.69 10.61
CA VAL A 116 -9.75 -16.91 11.38
C VAL A 116 -11.02 -17.76 11.33
N ASP A 117 -10.88 -19.03 10.98
CA ASP A 117 -12.01 -19.96 10.85
C ASP A 117 -13.18 -19.39 10.01
N ASP A 118 -12.84 -18.84 8.84
CA ASP A 118 -13.79 -18.17 7.90
C ASP A 118 -14.52 -16.95 8.47
N GLN A 119 -14.14 -16.51 9.68
CA GLN A 119 -14.67 -15.29 10.27
C GLN A 119 -13.68 -14.14 10.16
N MET A 120 -14.15 -13.02 9.62
CA MET A 120 -13.37 -11.81 9.64
C MET A 120 -13.41 -11.18 11.03
N ILE A 121 -12.27 -11.19 11.73
CA ILE A 121 -12.10 -10.69 13.09
C ILE A 121 -11.48 -9.29 13.15
N GLY A 122 -11.15 -8.72 12.01
CA GLY A 122 -10.56 -7.39 11.89
C GLY A 122 -9.87 -7.17 10.56
N SER A 123 -9.05 -6.14 10.48
CA SER A 123 -8.19 -5.84 9.33
C SER A 123 -6.89 -5.18 9.77
N ILE A 124 -5.88 -5.25 8.91
CA ILE A 124 -4.62 -4.52 9.06
C ILE A 124 -4.41 -3.62 7.85
N GLY A 125 -3.78 -2.46 8.07
CA GLY A 125 -3.32 -1.58 7.01
C GLY A 125 -1.96 -0.99 7.33
N VAL A 126 -1.07 -1.02 6.35
CA VAL A 126 0.27 -0.46 6.42
C VAL A 126 0.40 0.67 5.41
N GLY A 127 1.08 1.72 5.79
CA GLY A 127 1.40 2.85 4.93
C GLY A 127 2.85 3.28 5.08
N GLY A 128 3.51 3.52 3.95
CA GLY A 128 4.85 4.06 3.91
C GLY A 128 5.94 3.10 4.35
N ALA A 129 5.85 1.82 4.01
CA ALA A 129 6.89 0.82 4.27
C ALA A 129 8.14 1.07 3.40
N ASN A 130 8.72 2.26 3.54
CA ASN A 130 9.90 2.66 2.81
C ASN A 130 11.17 2.06 3.44
N GLY A 131 11.99 1.41 2.62
CA GLY A 131 13.25 0.80 3.05
C GLY A 131 13.07 -0.48 3.87
N VAL A 132 11.86 -0.97 4.05
CA VAL A 132 11.60 -2.22 4.77
C VAL A 132 11.99 -3.41 3.90
N ARG A 133 12.71 -4.37 4.49
CA ARG A 133 13.15 -5.59 3.81
C ARG A 133 12.60 -6.82 4.53
N GLY A 134 12.25 -7.81 3.74
CA GLY A 134 11.88 -9.13 4.25
C GLY A 134 13.08 -9.93 4.78
N PRO A 135 12.84 -11.09 5.41
CA PRO A 135 13.89 -11.98 5.88
C PRO A 135 14.81 -12.50 4.77
N ASP A 136 14.31 -12.51 3.54
CA ASP A 136 15.04 -12.88 2.31
C ASP A 136 15.87 -11.72 1.72
N GLY A 137 15.85 -10.55 2.36
CA GLY A 137 16.54 -9.35 1.92
C GLY A 137 15.82 -8.57 0.80
N MET A 138 14.68 -9.07 0.29
CA MET A 138 13.89 -8.36 -0.72
C MET A 138 13.15 -7.16 -0.14
N ASN A 139 12.98 -6.13 -0.95
CA ASN A 139 12.19 -4.97 -0.55
C ASN A 139 10.71 -5.36 -0.37
N PHE A 140 10.17 -5.05 0.79
CA PHE A 140 8.77 -5.24 1.10
C PHE A 140 7.98 -3.95 0.88
N GLY A 141 6.86 -4.09 0.18
CA GLY A 141 5.82 -3.05 0.16
C GLY A 141 4.89 -3.17 1.37
N ASP A 142 3.98 -2.23 1.48
CA ASP A 142 3.04 -2.13 2.58
C ASP A 142 2.28 -3.46 2.84
N GLU A 143 1.83 -4.12 1.77
CA GLU A 143 1.07 -5.37 1.87
C GLU A 143 1.94 -6.56 2.27
N ASN A 144 3.20 -6.60 1.80
CA ASN A 144 4.13 -7.65 2.18
C ASN A 144 4.47 -7.57 3.68
N VAL A 145 4.61 -6.36 4.20
CA VAL A 145 4.80 -6.14 5.65
C VAL A 145 3.59 -6.60 6.44
N ALA A 146 2.39 -6.23 6.00
CA ALA A 146 1.14 -6.67 6.63
C ALA A 146 1.03 -8.22 6.64
N ASN A 147 1.27 -8.85 5.50
CA ASN A 147 1.23 -10.32 5.37
C ASN A 147 2.29 -11.02 6.23
N TYR A 148 3.51 -10.48 6.27
CA TYR A 148 4.57 -10.99 7.14
C TYR A 148 4.15 -10.97 8.61
N ALA A 149 3.60 -9.84 9.07
CA ALA A 149 3.19 -9.70 10.45
C ALA A 149 2.04 -10.66 10.82
N LEU A 150 1.04 -10.79 9.94
CA LEU A 150 -0.05 -11.76 10.12
C LEU A 150 0.49 -13.19 10.15
N THR A 151 1.37 -13.55 9.22
CA THR A 151 1.98 -14.90 9.18
C THR A 151 2.77 -15.19 10.44
N LYS A 152 3.53 -14.22 10.94
CA LYS A 152 4.36 -14.37 12.14
C LYS A 152 3.53 -14.58 13.41
N VAL A 153 2.39 -13.92 13.52
CA VAL A 153 1.58 -13.92 14.76
C VAL A 153 0.45 -14.94 14.71
N LEU A 154 -0.23 -15.07 13.56
CA LEU A 154 -1.42 -15.93 13.42
C LEU A 154 -1.14 -17.24 12.69
N GLY A 155 0.05 -17.40 12.11
CA GLY A 155 0.38 -18.56 11.28
C GLY A 155 0.21 -18.32 9.79
N PRO A 156 0.31 -19.36 8.96
CA PRO A 156 0.31 -19.25 7.50
C PRO A 156 -0.89 -18.47 6.97
N GLN A 157 -0.62 -17.49 6.12
CA GLN A 157 -1.63 -16.68 5.45
C GLN A 157 -1.73 -17.09 3.97
N PRO A 158 -2.87 -16.82 3.32
CA PRO A 158 -2.97 -16.99 1.88
C PRO A 158 -1.84 -16.23 1.16
N PRO A 159 -1.24 -16.80 0.11
CA PRO A 159 -0.16 -16.15 -0.62
C PRO A 159 -0.68 -14.85 -1.26
N ILE A 160 0.10 -13.78 -1.14
CA ILE A 160 -0.13 -12.57 -1.92
C ILE A 160 0.22 -12.92 -3.36
N THR A 161 -0.77 -12.92 -4.25
CA THR A 161 -0.55 -13.25 -5.65
C THR A 161 0.37 -12.21 -6.30
N ALA A 162 1.41 -12.70 -6.98
CA ALA A 162 2.45 -11.87 -7.62
C ALA A 162 1.95 -10.93 -8.74
N ASN A 163 0.70 -11.03 -9.13
CA ASN A 163 0.06 -10.14 -10.10
C ASN A 163 -0.49 -8.88 -9.42
N GLN A 164 0.37 -8.14 -8.72
CA GLN A 164 0.03 -6.75 -8.42
C GLN A 164 0.05 -5.99 -9.75
N PRO A 165 -1.04 -5.32 -10.16
CA PRO A 165 -0.94 -4.35 -11.22
C PRO A 165 0.05 -3.28 -10.80
N ALA A 166 0.79 -2.74 -11.75
CA ALA A 166 1.63 -1.57 -11.51
C ALA A 166 0.80 -0.55 -10.74
N ASP A 167 1.33 -0.12 -9.59
CA ASP A 167 0.68 0.88 -8.74
C ASP A 167 0.37 2.11 -9.60
N PRO A 168 -0.90 2.45 -9.84
CA PRO A 168 -1.27 3.56 -10.69
C PRO A 168 -0.77 4.91 -10.16
N LEU A 169 -0.34 4.97 -8.90
CA LEU A 169 0.23 6.14 -8.25
C LEU A 169 1.76 6.09 -8.17
N GLY A 170 2.41 5.06 -8.73
CA GLY A 170 3.86 4.93 -8.75
C GLY A 170 4.53 4.74 -7.38
N GLN A 171 3.76 4.46 -6.33
CA GLN A 171 4.29 4.33 -4.96
C GLN A 171 5.18 3.09 -4.80
N ASN A 172 5.01 2.09 -5.66
CA ASN A 172 5.84 0.87 -5.69
C ASN A 172 6.82 0.83 -6.88
N ALA A 173 6.94 1.90 -7.66
CA ALA A 173 7.82 1.94 -8.84
C ALA A 173 9.31 1.73 -8.54
N GLY A 174 9.71 1.79 -7.26
CA GLY A 174 11.06 1.50 -6.79
C GLY A 174 11.34 0.05 -6.45
N GLN A 175 10.33 -0.82 -6.38
CA GLN A 175 10.46 -2.16 -5.81
C GLN A 175 10.72 -3.28 -6.83
N GLY A 176 10.70 -3.00 -8.15
CA GLY A 176 10.75 -4.03 -9.20
C GLY A 176 11.92 -3.95 -10.19
N ARG A 177 12.92 -3.08 -10.00
CA ARG A 177 14.05 -2.97 -10.95
C ARG A 177 15.38 -3.37 -10.33
N GLY A 178 15.45 -4.55 -9.80
CA GLY A 178 16.70 -5.17 -9.40
C GLY A 178 16.74 -6.61 -9.87
N GLY A 179 17.23 -6.89 -11.08
CA GLY A 179 17.64 -8.22 -11.43
C GLY A 179 17.03 -8.83 -12.69
N ALA A 180 17.53 -8.43 -13.85
CA ALA A 180 17.76 -9.33 -14.98
C ALA A 180 18.78 -8.67 -15.91
N GLY A 181 20.05 -8.63 -15.44
CA GLY A 181 21.19 -8.57 -16.34
C GLY A 181 21.59 -9.99 -16.66
N GLY A 182 21.33 -10.46 -17.84
CA GLY A 182 21.73 -11.79 -18.28
C GLY A 182 21.75 -11.83 -19.80
N GLY A 183 22.96 -11.69 -20.37
CA GLY A 183 23.24 -11.59 -21.76
C GLY A 183 22.72 -12.72 -22.63
N ALA A 184 22.63 -12.44 -23.91
CA ALA A 184 22.85 -13.37 -24.98
C ALA A 184 23.42 -12.60 -26.14
N ALA A 185 24.66 -12.96 -26.50
CA ALA A 185 25.34 -12.65 -27.74
C ALA A 185 24.66 -13.38 -28.90
N GLY A 186 24.72 -12.80 -30.11
CA GLY A 186 24.38 -13.53 -31.32
C GLY A 186 24.14 -12.58 -32.49
N ALA A 187 25.18 -12.17 -33.14
CA ALA A 187 25.62 -12.34 -34.51
C ALA A 187 24.64 -12.11 -35.67
N GLY A 188 25.12 -11.31 -36.64
CA GLY A 188 24.73 -11.31 -38.05
C GLY A 188 23.88 -10.12 -38.46
N GLY A 189 24.33 -9.14 -39.15
CA GLY A 189 25.05 -9.14 -40.40
C GLY A 189 24.26 -8.30 -41.40
N ALA A 190 24.94 -7.33 -42.01
CA ALA A 190 24.76 -6.83 -43.36
C ALA A 190 23.96 -5.53 -43.56
N ALA A 191 24.77 -4.51 -44.01
CA ALA A 191 24.58 -3.65 -45.17
C ALA A 191 23.65 -2.45 -45.08
N ALA A 192 24.31 -1.28 -45.14
CA ALA A 192 23.80 -0.01 -45.63
C ALA A 192 23.57 -0.05 -47.16
N PRO A 193 22.89 0.92 -47.79
CA PRO A 193 23.56 2.17 -48.17
C PRO A 193 22.72 3.47 -48.06
N ALA A 194 23.35 4.54 -47.74
CA ALA A 194 23.63 5.80 -48.46
C ALA A 194 22.49 6.55 -49.18
N GLY A 195 22.44 7.83 -48.89
CA GLY A 195 21.85 8.92 -49.66
C GLY A 195 21.01 9.82 -48.78
N GLY A 196 21.23 11.09 -48.53
CA GLY A 196 21.76 12.14 -49.29
C GLY A 196 20.94 13.38 -49.02
N GLY A 197 21.57 14.47 -48.57
CA GLY A 197 21.31 15.77 -49.13
C GLY A 197 20.44 16.79 -48.40
N GLY A 198 21.03 17.91 -48.02
CA GLY A 198 20.49 19.27 -48.14
C GLY A 198 19.77 19.79 -46.88
N GLY A 199 20.17 20.83 -46.14
CA GLY A 199 20.60 22.12 -46.60
C GLY A 199 19.64 23.20 -46.08
N GLY A 200 20.14 24.23 -45.41
CA GLY A 200 19.43 25.49 -45.17
C GLY A 200 19.30 25.91 -43.73
N ARG A 201 20.16 26.66 -43.16
CA ARG A 201 20.37 28.12 -43.03
C ARG A 201 19.22 28.94 -42.46
N GLY A 202 19.58 29.67 -41.37
CA GLY A 202 19.06 31.00 -41.03
C GLY A 202 18.08 31.01 -39.85
N GLY A 203 18.19 31.81 -38.85
CA GLY A 203 18.73 33.07 -38.58
C GLY A 203 18.31 33.57 -37.23
N ARG A 204 19.18 34.14 -36.51
CA ARG A 204 19.17 35.33 -35.70
C ARG A 204 17.88 35.82 -35.03
N GLY A 205 17.94 36.07 -33.70
CA GLY A 205 17.73 37.42 -33.19
C GLY A 205 16.71 37.52 -32.08
N GLY A 206 17.11 38.13 -30.96
CA GLY A 206 16.26 39.02 -30.24
C GLY A 206 16.35 38.94 -28.71
N ALA A 207 17.22 39.75 -28.18
CA ALA A 207 17.32 40.07 -26.76
C ALA A 207 16.21 41.04 -26.30
N GLY A 208 15.93 41.03 -25.00
CA GLY A 208 15.14 42.03 -24.28
C GLY A 208 14.54 41.36 -23.06
N GLY A 209 14.93 41.51 -21.86
CA GLY A 209 15.28 42.71 -21.10
C GLY A 209 14.04 43.17 -20.36
N GLY A 210 13.97 42.96 -19.05
CA GLY A 210 12.96 43.55 -18.22
C GLY A 210 12.90 42.97 -16.81
N ALA A 211 13.66 43.54 -15.89
CA ALA A 211 13.62 43.25 -14.46
C ALA A 211 12.45 44.06 -13.79
N PRO A 212 12.13 43.73 -12.50
CA PRO A 212 10.88 44.11 -11.84
C PRO A 212 10.95 45.45 -11.11
N PRO A 213 9.87 46.01 -10.60
CA PRO A 213 9.95 46.92 -9.47
C PRO A 213 9.46 46.30 -8.17
N ALA A 214 10.18 46.63 -7.13
CA ALA A 214 9.87 46.51 -5.74
C ALA A 214 8.97 47.64 -5.27
N GLY A 215 8.30 47.44 -4.14
CA GLY A 215 7.62 48.42 -3.30
C GLY A 215 6.19 47.97 -3.01
N GLY A 216 5.67 48.02 -1.80
CA GLY A 216 6.04 48.65 -0.57
C GLY A 216 4.92 48.38 0.42
N ALA A 217 5.27 48.51 1.65
CA ALA A 217 4.54 48.41 2.89
C ALA A 217 3.10 48.96 2.93
N GLN A 218 2.21 48.31 3.62
CA GLN A 218 1.54 48.71 4.85
C GLN A 218 0.91 47.50 5.53
#